data_d2e8ad0d1766681879a3b6744872f3d6
#
_entry.id   d2e8ad0d1766681879a3b6744872f3d6
#
_cell.length_a   1.000
_cell.length_b   1.000
_cell.length_c   1.000
_cell.angle_alpha   90.00
_cell.angle_beta   90.00
_cell.angle_gamma   90.00
#
_symmetry.space_group_name_H-M   'P 1'
#
loop_
_entity.id
_entity.type
_entity.pdbx_description
1 polymer ?
#
loop_
_entity_poly.entity_id
_entity_poly.type
_entity_poly.pdbx_seq_one_letter_code
_entity_poly.pdbx_strand_id
1 'polypeptide(L)'
;MGAGGGIWSVMVGHIVLPAWDNTQNVCGVYRPASISPTLVTGLLRGELGFQELIVTDDMNMGGVAGYAKRQERTVACMTAGCDMLPFPKLPDDYVTLVEAVRSGALPEARLDDAVRRILAFKARLNLHTGALFGPAVTAQEQQVFATASRQMAAAALVKVRDRHGTLPIRHLQPGARVLPITLASDSQEVPEVNNALREHGYYVDPAYNPDDLRLSDQTFAYDAVLRTYAVR
;
A
#
# COMPACT_ATOMS: atom_id res chain seq x y z
N MET A 1 -26.19 12.99 19.72
CA MET A 1 -24.96 12.33 20.09
C MET A 1 -23.89 12.83 19.12
N GLY A 2 -22.94 13.63 19.61
CA GLY A 2 -21.96 14.32 18.78
C GLY A 2 -21.04 13.32 18.08
N ALA A 3 -20.88 13.48 16.77
CA ALA A 3 -19.86 12.83 16.00
C ALA A 3 -18.49 13.40 16.43
N GLY A 4 -17.94 12.90 17.54
CA GLY A 4 -16.56 13.11 17.89
C GLY A 4 -15.71 12.41 16.81
N GLY A 5 -14.94 13.17 16.03
CA GLY A 5 -14.06 12.65 15.00
C GLY A 5 -12.88 11.89 15.60
N GLY A 6 -13.15 10.71 16.21
CA GLY A 6 -12.11 9.83 16.74
C GLY A 6 -11.52 8.96 15.63
N ILE A 7 -10.26 8.57 15.81
CA ILE A 7 -9.61 7.55 14.98
C ILE A 7 -10.23 6.19 15.31
N TRP A 8 -10.79 5.50 14.32
CA TRP A 8 -11.48 4.22 14.50
C TRP A 8 -10.61 3.01 14.20
N SER A 9 -9.52 3.21 13.52
CA SER A 9 -8.54 2.16 13.23
C SER A 9 -7.15 2.75 13.09
N VAL A 10 -6.15 2.00 13.52
CA VAL A 10 -4.73 2.31 13.32
C VAL A 10 -4.09 1.14 12.60
N MET A 11 -3.39 1.42 11.51
CA MET A 11 -2.52 0.44 10.84
C MET A 11 -1.10 0.58 11.40
N VAL A 12 -0.58 -0.51 11.95
CA VAL A 12 0.78 -0.57 12.48
C VAL A 12 1.73 -1.05 11.40
N GLY A 13 2.63 -0.16 10.96
CA GLY A 13 3.68 -0.48 9.98
C GLY A 13 4.80 -1.35 10.54
N HIS A 14 5.69 -1.80 9.65
CA HIS A 14 6.81 -2.68 10.00
C HIS A 14 8.11 -1.91 10.26
N ILE A 15 8.00 -0.69 10.75
CA ILE A 15 9.16 0.11 11.17
C ILE A 15 9.72 -0.41 12.50
N VAL A 16 10.97 -0.10 12.78
CA VAL A 16 11.62 -0.42 14.06
C VAL A 16 11.78 0.84 14.91
N LEU A 17 11.58 0.72 16.21
CA LEU A 17 11.72 1.80 17.20
C LEU A 17 12.61 1.31 18.35
N PRO A 18 13.95 1.23 18.16
CA PRO A 18 14.85 0.61 19.12
C PRO A 18 14.89 1.32 20.50
N ALA A 19 14.52 2.60 20.54
CA ALA A 19 14.41 3.34 21.80
C ALA A 19 13.26 2.84 22.70
N TRP A 20 12.26 2.15 22.12
CA TRP A 20 11.10 1.58 22.83
C TRP A 20 11.15 0.05 22.93
N ASP A 21 11.53 -0.63 21.85
CA ASP A 21 11.72 -2.06 21.79
C ASP A 21 13.06 -2.38 21.13
N ASN A 22 14.07 -2.67 21.94
CA ASN A 22 15.42 -3.00 21.49
C ASN A 22 15.64 -4.50 21.26
N THR A 23 14.57 -5.30 21.26
CA THR A 23 14.64 -6.74 21.01
C THR A 23 15.14 -7.01 19.60
N GLN A 24 16.09 -7.92 19.49
CA GLN A 24 16.66 -8.35 18.20
C GLN A 24 16.46 -9.85 18.00
N ASN A 25 16.38 -10.29 16.77
CA ASN A 25 16.46 -11.70 16.43
C ASN A 25 17.92 -12.18 16.43
N VAL A 26 18.13 -13.46 16.14
CA VAL A 26 19.46 -14.10 16.13
C VAL A 26 20.44 -13.50 15.10
N CYS A 27 19.93 -12.76 14.11
CA CYS A 27 20.71 -12.05 13.10
C CYS A 27 20.97 -10.58 13.45
N GLY A 28 20.58 -10.12 14.64
CA GLY A 28 20.74 -8.72 15.06
C GLY A 28 19.72 -7.75 14.45
N VAL A 29 18.65 -8.24 13.81
CA VAL A 29 17.58 -7.41 13.27
C VAL A 29 16.60 -7.02 14.37
N TYR A 30 16.33 -5.72 14.51
CA TYR A 30 15.38 -5.22 15.51
C TYR A 30 13.95 -5.64 15.19
N ARG A 31 13.16 -5.85 16.27
CA ARG A 31 11.75 -6.26 16.16
C ARG A 31 10.91 -5.16 15.53
N PRO A 32 10.18 -5.45 14.44
CA PRO A 32 9.23 -4.52 13.83
C PRO A 32 8.04 -4.20 14.76
N ALA A 33 7.55 -2.97 14.68
CA ALA A 33 6.46 -2.48 15.54
C ALA A 33 5.21 -3.35 15.48
N SER A 34 4.83 -3.83 14.30
CA SER A 34 3.63 -4.68 14.10
C SER A 34 3.64 -6.01 14.84
N ILE A 35 4.81 -6.47 15.28
CA ILE A 35 4.97 -7.71 16.07
C ILE A 35 5.59 -7.46 17.45
N SER A 36 5.59 -6.21 17.91
CA SER A 36 6.12 -5.78 19.19
C SER A 36 5.01 -5.62 20.24
N PRO A 37 4.92 -6.49 21.25
CA PRO A 37 4.00 -6.29 22.36
C PRO A 37 4.24 -4.97 23.09
N THR A 38 5.48 -4.53 23.19
CA THR A 38 5.85 -3.26 23.83
C THR A 38 5.20 -2.07 23.12
N LEU A 39 5.19 -2.08 21.78
CA LEU A 39 4.64 -0.97 21.01
C LEU A 39 3.14 -1.09 20.83
N VAL A 40 2.61 -2.27 20.48
CA VAL A 40 1.18 -2.43 20.20
C VAL A 40 0.36 -2.45 21.48
N THR A 41 0.69 -3.32 22.42
CA THR A 41 -0.05 -3.42 23.69
C THR A 41 0.42 -2.39 24.69
N GLY A 42 1.72 -2.24 24.90
CA GLY A 42 2.26 -1.33 25.90
C GLY A 42 2.02 0.13 25.59
N LEU A 43 2.54 0.60 24.46
CA LEU A 43 2.42 2.00 24.08
C LEU A 43 1.03 2.34 23.54
N LEU A 44 0.60 1.70 22.44
CA LEU A 44 -0.61 2.12 21.73
C LEU A 44 -1.89 1.84 22.55
N ARG A 45 -2.05 0.65 23.13
CA ARG A 45 -3.19 0.31 23.97
C ARG A 45 -3.08 0.88 25.39
N GLY A 46 -1.90 0.72 26.02
CA GLY A 46 -1.68 1.07 27.41
C GLY A 46 -1.50 2.57 27.62
N GLU A 47 -0.39 3.14 27.15
CA GLU A 47 -0.07 4.52 27.44
C GLU A 47 -0.92 5.53 26.66
N LEU A 48 -1.14 5.27 25.35
CA LEU A 48 -1.96 6.15 24.51
C LEU A 48 -3.47 5.86 24.62
N GLY A 49 -3.87 4.76 25.27
CA GLY A 49 -5.26 4.43 25.55
C GLY A 49 -6.10 4.09 24.32
N PHE A 50 -5.50 3.71 23.20
CA PHE A 50 -6.22 3.40 21.97
C PHE A 50 -6.99 2.07 22.09
N GLN A 51 -8.32 2.11 22.10
CA GLN A 51 -9.18 0.94 22.31
C GLN A 51 -9.83 0.40 21.03
N GLU A 52 -9.72 1.12 19.92
CA GLU A 52 -10.37 0.75 18.66
C GLU A 52 -9.54 -0.27 17.86
N LEU A 53 -9.89 -0.53 16.60
CA LEU A 53 -9.31 -1.58 15.77
C LEU A 53 -7.82 -1.31 15.44
N ILE A 54 -6.96 -2.28 15.69
CA ILE A 54 -5.56 -2.25 15.25
C ILE A 54 -5.37 -3.30 14.16
N VAL A 55 -4.87 -2.86 12.99
CA VAL A 55 -4.56 -3.74 11.87
C VAL A 55 -3.06 -3.70 11.59
N THR A 56 -2.51 -4.78 11.04
CA THR A 56 -1.12 -4.76 10.54
C THR A 56 -1.07 -4.15 9.14
N ASP A 57 0.11 -3.78 8.67
CA ASP A 57 0.40 -3.68 7.24
C ASP A 57 0.58 -5.08 6.64
N ASP A 58 0.84 -5.20 5.32
CA ASP A 58 1.02 -6.49 4.65
C ASP A 58 2.20 -7.27 5.23
N MET A 59 1.92 -8.42 5.82
CA MET A 59 2.91 -9.30 6.44
C MET A 59 3.92 -9.91 5.45
N ASN A 60 3.80 -9.66 4.15
CA ASN A 60 4.80 -10.04 3.14
C ASN A 60 5.88 -8.98 2.93
N MET A 61 5.71 -7.77 3.44
CA MET A 61 6.69 -6.69 3.28
C MET A 61 8.03 -7.04 3.91
N GLY A 62 9.11 -6.59 3.27
CA GLY A 62 10.49 -6.87 3.68
C GLY A 62 10.80 -6.48 5.13
N GLY A 63 10.18 -5.40 5.65
CA GLY A 63 10.40 -4.91 7.00
C GLY A 63 10.06 -5.93 8.10
N VAL A 64 9.10 -6.82 7.88
CA VAL A 64 8.76 -7.89 8.84
C VAL A 64 9.21 -9.26 8.35
N ALA A 65 9.25 -9.48 7.03
CA ALA A 65 9.68 -10.75 6.45
C ALA A 65 11.16 -11.07 6.72
N GLY A 66 12.00 -10.04 6.83
CA GLY A 66 13.40 -10.18 7.20
C GLY A 66 13.63 -10.49 8.69
N TYR A 67 12.63 -10.30 9.54
CA TYR A 67 12.75 -10.56 10.98
C TYR A 67 12.43 -12.00 11.37
N ALA A 68 11.33 -12.57 10.82
CA ALA A 68 10.83 -13.90 11.20
C ALA A 68 10.13 -14.60 10.02
N LYS A 69 10.01 -15.92 10.11
CA LYS A 69 9.25 -16.75 9.17
C LYS A 69 7.76 -16.36 9.20
N ARG A 70 7.04 -16.68 8.12
CA ARG A 70 5.62 -16.27 7.99
C ARG A 70 4.76 -16.75 9.15
N GLN A 71 4.83 -18.02 9.51
CA GLN A 71 4.04 -18.59 10.61
C GLN A 71 4.33 -17.89 11.94
N GLU A 72 5.59 -17.63 12.24
CA GLU A 72 6.01 -16.96 13.47
C GLU A 72 5.49 -15.52 13.53
N ARG A 73 5.64 -14.74 12.44
CA ARG A 73 5.18 -13.34 12.42
C ARG A 73 3.66 -13.22 12.41
N THR A 74 2.93 -14.19 11.80
CA THR A 74 1.46 -14.27 11.81
C THR A 74 0.93 -14.45 13.24
N VAL A 75 1.54 -15.33 14.03
CA VAL A 75 1.17 -15.48 15.44
C VAL A 75 1.63 -14.28 16.27
N ALA A 76 2.85 -13.80 16.02
CA ALA A 76 3.45 -12.71 16.80
C ALA A 76 2.67 -11.40 16.69
N CYS A 77 2.12 -11.04 15.53
CA CYS A 77 1.33 -9.80 15.41
C CYS A 77 0.01 -9.89 16.19
N MET A 78 -0.68 -11.04 16.17
CA MET A 78 -1.89 -11.24 16.95
C MET A 78 -1.57 -11.22 18.46
N THR A 79 -0.51 -11.87 18.86
CA THR A 79 -0.04 -11.88 20.25
C THR A 79 0.43 -10.49 20.71
N ALA A 80 1.02 -9.70 19.81
CA ALA A 80 1.43 -8.34 20.10
C ALA A 80 0.25 -7.38 20.36
N GLY A 81 -0.97 -7.73 19.91
CA GLY A 81 -2.17 -6.92 20.16
C GLY A 81 -2.86 -6.40 18.92
N CYS A 82 -2.41 -6.76 17.70
CA CYS A 82 -3.13 -6.48 16.48
C CYS A 82 -4.42 -7.32 16.41
N ASP A 83 -5.49 -6.75 15.87
CA ASP A 83 -6.80 -7.40 15.81
C ASP A 83 -7.07 -8.04 14.44
N MET A 84 -6.42 -7.55 13.38
CA MET A 84 -6.67 -8.00 12.02
C MET A 84 -5.37 -8.03 11.20
N LEU A 85 -5.24 -9.07 10.38
CA LEU A 85 -4.22 -9.22 9.34
C LEU A 85 -4.87 -8.97 7.96
N PRO A 86 -4.55 -7.90 7.26
CA PRO A 86 -4.86 -7.77 5.85
C PRO A 86 -3.96 -8.67 5.00
N PHE A 87 -4.43 -9.04 3.81
CA PHE A 87 -3.70 -9.86 2.82
C PHE A 87 -3.20 -11.21 3.37
N PRO A 88 -4.06 -12.02 4.01
CA PRO A 88 -3.66 -13.33 4.50
C PRO A 88 -3.34 -14.27 3.35
N LYS A 89 -2.33 -15.11 3.52
CA LYS A 89 -2.08 -16.23 2.63
C LYS A 89 -2.93 -17.42 3.07
N LEU A 90 -4.08 -17.60 2.44
CA LEU A 90 -4.96 -18.72 2.74
C LEU A 90 -4.58 -19.98 1.96
N PRO A 91 -4.71 -21.17 2.56
CA PRO A 91 -5.19 -21.44 3.93
C PRO A 91 -4.10 -21.32 5.03
N ASP A 92 -2.83 -21.11 4.68
CA ASP A 92 -1.69 -21.27 5.57
C ASP A 92 -1.80 -20.44 6.88
N ASP A 93 -2.14 -19.15 6.76
CA ASP A 93 -2.25 -18.27 7.94
C ASP A 93 -3.42 -18.67 8.85
N TYR A 94 -4.53 -19.13 8.25
CA TYR A 94 -5.66 -19.64 9.02
C TYR A 94 -5.28 -20.88 9.85
N VAL A 95 -4.64 -21.86 9.20
CA VAL A 95 -4.17 -23.08 9.88
C VAL A 95 -3.18 -22.71 10.98
N THR A 96 -2.23 -21.82 10.70
CA THR A 96 -1.24 -21.34 11.67
C THR A 96 -1.90 -20.75 12.92
N LEU A 97 -2.92 -19.89 12.76
CA LEU A 97 -3.62 -19.29 13.89
C LEU A 97 -4.46 -20.29 14.67
N VAL A 98 -5.13 -21.25 14.00
CA VAL A 98 -5.85 -22.34 14.67
C VAL A 98 -4.92 -23.19 15.53
N GLU A 99 -3.76 -23.55 14.98
CA GLU A 99 -2.75 -24.33 15.71
C GLU A 99 -2.16 -23.54 16.89
N ALA A 100 -1.94 -22.23 16.69
CA ALA A 100 -1.44 -21.36 17.75
C ALA A 100 -2.42 -21.26 18.93
N VAL A 101 -3.73 -21.20 18.67
CA VAL A 101 -4.76 -21.24 19.73
C VAL A 101 -4.78 -22.61 20.42
N ARG A 102 -4.79 -23.70 19.65
CA ARG A 102 -4.80 -25.07 20.20
C ARG A 102 -3.60 -25.39 21.07
N SER A 103 -2.43 -24.88 20.71
CA SER A 103 -1.19 -25.05 21.48
C SER A 103 -1.05 -24.07 22.64
N GLY A 104 -1.92 -23.06 22.75
CA GLY A 104 -1.81 -21.98 23.74
C GLY A 104 -0.80 -20.88 23.39
N ALA A 105 -0.14 -20.95 22.24
CA ALA A 105 0.78 -19.90 21.78
C ALA A 105 0.07 -18.56 21.49
N LEU A 106 -1.21 -18.62 21.08
CA LEU A 106 -2.12 -17.49 21.04
C LEU A 106 -3.26 -17.75 22.04
N PRO A 107 -3.34 -16.99 23.14
CA PRO A 107 -4.43 -17.17 24.11
C PRO A 107 -5.80 -16.93 23.46
N GLU A 108 -6.77 -17.82 23.72
CA GLU A 108 -8.13 -17.70 23.21
C GLU A 108 -8.77 -16.36 23.60
N ALA A 109 -8.56 -15.89 24.82
CA ALA A 109 -9.02 -14.59 25.28
C ALA A 109 -8.50 -13.42 24.43
N ARG A 110 -7.28 -13.54 23.86
CA ARG A 110 -6.73 -12.54 22.95
C ARG A 110 -7.44 -12.58 21.58
N LEU A 111 -7.77 -13.77 21.11
CA LEU A 111 -8.54 -13.94 19.88
C LEU A 111 -9.97 -13.37 20.06
N ASP A 112 -10.64 -13.69 21.17
CA ASP A 112 -11.97 -13.15 21.50
C ASP A 112 -11.98 -11.63 21.57
N ASP A 113 -10.94 -11.05 22.13
CA ASP A 113 -10.78 -9.60 22.23
C ASP A 113 -10.66 -8.95 20.84
N ALA A 114 -9.88 -9.56 19.93
CA ALA A 114 -9.79 -9.12 18.54
C ALA A 114 -11.14 -9.22 17.81
N VAL A 115 -11.81 -10.37 17.92
CA VAL A 115 -13.11 -10.61 17.28
C VAL A 115 -14.15 -9.62 17.81
N ARG A 116 -14.16 -9.34 19.11
CA ARG A 116 -15.08 -8.36 19.72
C ARG A 116 -14.89 -6.97 19.11
N ARG A 117 -13.65 -6.50 18.94
CA ARG A 117 -13.36 -5.21 18.29
C ARG A 117 -13.77 -5.19 16.83
N ILE A 118 -13.49 -6.26 16.08
CA ILE A 118 -13.90 -6.39 14.67
C ILE A 118 -15.44 -6.32 14.55
N LEU A 119 -16.15 -7.06 15.39
CA LEU A 119 -17.62 -7.07 15.38
C LEU A 119 -18.19 -5.71 15.80
N ALA A 120 -17.63 -5.06 16.81
CA ALA A 120 -18.01 -3.72 17.22
C ALA A 120 -17.80 -2.70 16.11
N PHE A 121 -16.67 -2.78 15.39
CA PHE A 121 -16.39 -1.92 14.25
C PHE A 121 -17.39 -2.15 13.10
N LYS A 122 -17.67 -3.41 12.76
CA LYS A 122 -18.70 -3.77 11.77
C LYS A 122 -20.09 -3.27 12.17
N ALA A 123 -20.45 -3.40 13.44
CA ALA A 123 -21.74 -2.90 13.96
C ALA A 123 -21.85 -1.38 13.85
N ARG A 124 -20.78 -0.65 14.17
CA ARG A 124 -20.70 0.82 14.04
C ARG A 124 -20.90 1.29 12.58
N LEU A 125 -20.46 0.49 11.62
CA LEU A 125 -20.69 0.72 10.18
C LEU A 125 -22.04 0.19 9.67
N ASN A 126 -22.89 -0.34 10.55
CA ASN A 126 -24.19 -0.95 10.22
C ASN A 126 -24.09 -2.15 9.24
N LEU A 127 -22.94 -2.80 9.14
CA LEU A 127 -22.75 -3.93 8.20
C LEU A 127 -23.61 -5.14 8.55
N HIS A 128 -24.07 -5.26 9.80
CA HIS A 128 -25.00 -6.31 10.26
C HIS A 128 -26.42 -6.16 9.71
N THR A 129 -26.79 -4.98 9.18
CA THR A 129 -28.11 -4.73 8.60
C THR A 129 -28.22 -5.08 7.13
N GLY A 130 -27.14 -5.58 6.52
CA GLY A 130 -27.07 -5.85 5.08
C GLY A 130 -26.83 -4.61 4.21
N ALA A 131 -26.72 -3.44 4.81
CA ALA A 131 -26.34 -2.20 4.12
C ALA A 131 -24.83 -2.21 3.82
N LEU A 132 -24.43 -2.97 2.79
CA LEU A 132 -23.01 -3.14 2.43
C LEU A 132 -22.40 -1.90 1.76
N PHE A 133 -23.22 -0.98 1.28
CA PHE A 133 -22.78 0.20 0.56
C PHE A 133 -23.47 1.46 1.11
N GLY A 134 -22.69 2.52 1.23
CA GLY A 134 -23.24 3.86 1.45
C GLY A 134 -24.03 4.35 0.23
N PRO A 135 -24.58 5.57 0.27
CA PRO A 135 -25.20 6.18 -0.90
C PRO A 135 -24.24 6.21 -2.07
N ALA A 136 -24.78 6.01 -3.28
CA ALA A 136 -23.95 6.08 -4.49
C ALA A 136 -23.31 7.47 -4.61
N VAL A 137 -22.03 7.48 -4.98
CA VAL A 137 -21.31 8.74 -5.22
C VAL A 137 -21.96 9.46 -6.40
N THR A 138 -22.36 10.70 -6.20
CA THR A 138 -22.99 11.52 -7.24
C THR A 138 -21.97 11.94 -8.31
N ALA A 139 -22.44 12.26 -9.50
CA ALA A 139 -21.58 12.77 -10.58
C ALA A 139 -20.81 14.04 -10.16
N GLN A 140 -21.43 14.90 -9.35
CA GLN A 140 -20.78 16.10 -8.83
C GLN A 140 -19.62 15.76 -7.86
N GLU A 141 -19.80 14.80 -6.94
CA GLU A 141 -18.74 14.34 -6.05
C GLU A 141 -17.61 13.69 -6.84
N GLN A 142 -17.93 12.86 -7.84
CA GLN A 142 -16.91 12.29 -8.74
C GLN A 142 -16.08 13.37 -9.43
N GLN A 143 -16.72 14.45 -9.90
CA GLN A 143 -16.02 15.57 -10.52
C GLN A 143 -15.11 16.32 -9.53
N VAL A 144 -15.54 16.49 -8.29
CA VAL A 144 -14.74 17.08 -7.21
C VAL A 144 -13.50 16.22 -6.94
N PHE A 145 -13.67 14.90 -6.79
CA PHE A 145 -12.55 13.98 -6.57
C PHE A 145 -11.58 13.97 -7.76
N ALA A 146 -12.08 13.91 -8.98
CA ALA A 146 -11.26 13.94 -10.19
C ALA A 146 -10.46 15.25 -10.32
N THR A 147 -11.05 16.36 -9.93
CA THR A 147 -10.39 17.67 -9.94
C THR A 147 -9.30 17.74 -8.87
N ALA A 148 -9.61 17.34 -7.63
CA ALA A 148 -8.64 17.30 -6.53
C ALA A 148 -7.47 16.35 -6.86
N SER A 149 -7.75 15.17 -7.41
CA SER A 149 -6.73 14.21 -7.83
C SER A 149 -5.78 14.81 -8.88
N ARG A 150 -6.31 15.45 -9.90
CA ARG A 150 -5.49 16.15 -10.92
C ARG A 150 -4.65 17.26 -10.34
N GLN A 151 -5.20 18.08 -9.42
CA GLN A 151 -4.45 19.14 -8.75
C GLN A 151 -3.32 18.60 -7.89
N MET A 152 -3.58 17.54 -7.12
CA MET A 152 -2.55 16.87 -6.32
C MET A 152 -1.45 16.25 -7.19
N ALA A 153 -1.82 15.57 -8.27
CA ALA A 153 -0.86 14.99 -9.21
C ALA A 153 0.01 16.08 -9.86
N ALA A 154 -0.59 17.19 -10.28
CA ALA A 154 0.16 18.31 -10.85
C ALA A 154 1.11 18.96 -9.83
N ALA A 155 0.68 19.11 -8.57
CA ALA A 155 1.50 19.67 -7.50
C ALA A 155 2.63 18.73 -7.06
N ALA A 156 2.46 17.42 -7.22
CA ALA A 156 3.47 16.40 -6.88
C ALA A 156 4.59 16.28 -7.92
N LEU A 157 4.40 16.86 -9.13
CA LEU A 157 5.42 16.80 -10.17
C LEU A 157 6.65 17.63 -9.78
N VAL A 158 7.80 16.97 -9.68
CA VAL A 158 9.08 17.64 -9.40
C VAL A 158 9.99 17.52 -10.62
N LYS A 159 10.36 18.67 -11.19
CA LYS A 159 11.35 18.72 -12.27
C LYS A 159 12.76 18.68 -11.70
N VAL A 160 13.35 17.47 -11.61
CA VAL A 160 14.68 17.26 -11.01
C VAL A 160 15.79 17.87 -11.89
N ARG A 161 15.65 17.77 -13.23
CA ARG A 161 16.64 18.29 -14.19
C ARG A 161 16.00 18.56 -15.55
N ASP A 162 16.35 19.70 -16.14
CA ASP A 162 15.98 20.05 -17.52
C ASP A 162 17.08 20.95 -18.09
N ARG A 163 18.15 20.35 -18.64
CA ARG A 163 19.35 21.07 -19.10
C ARG A 163 19.11 21.87 -20.38
N HIS A 164 18.11 21.49 -21.17
CA HIS A 164 17.86 22.04 -22.49
C HIS A 164 16.50 22.74 -22.63
N GLY A 165 15.78 22.95 -21.52
CA GLY A 165 14.47 23.56 -21.55
C GLY A 165 13.42 22.72 -22.31
N THR A 166 13.54 21.40 -22.27
CA THR A 166 12.68 20.47 -23.01
C THR A 166 11.27 20.40 -22.43
N LEU A 167 11.12 20.70 -21.15
CA LEU A 167 9.83 20.65 -20.45
C LEU A 167 9.28 22.04 -20.19
N PRO A 168 7.97 22.27 -20.46
CA PRO A 168 7.00 21.36 -21.07
C PRO A 168 7.33 21.10 -22.55
N ILE A 169 7.01 19.89 -23.02
CA ILE A 169 7.25 19.50 -24.41
C ILE A 169 6.33 20.32 -25.33
N ARG A 170 6.87 21.36 -25.96
CA ARG A 170 6.10 22.31 -26.81
C ARG A 170 6.37 22.18 -28.29
N HIS A 171 7.43 21.43 -28.64
CA HIS A 171 7.88 21.31 -30.02
C HIS A 171 7.26 20.12 -30.77
N LEU A 172 6.60 19.20 -30.06
CA LEU A 172 5.88 18.10 -30.71
C LEU A 172 4.54 18.60 -31.23
N GLN A 173 4.29 18.32 -32.51
CA GLN A 173 3.01 18.62 -33.16
C GLN A 173 2.02 17.45 -32.98
N PRO A 174 0.70 17.68 -33.07
CA PRO A 174 -0.27 16.60 -33.15
C PRO A 174 0.11 15.60 -34.24
N GLY A 175 0.03 14.31 -33.96
CA GLY A 175 0.46 13.23 -34.85
C GLY A 175 1.94 12.85 -34.73
N ALA A 176 2.73 13.54 -33.92
CA ALA A 176 4.12 13.13 -33.61
C ALA A 176 4.16 11.72 -33.01
N ARG A 177 5.14 10.96 -33.44
CA ARG A 177 5.36 9.58 -32.97
C ARG A 177 6.15 9.59 -31.67
N VAL A 178 5.56 9.05 -30.59
CA VAL A 178 6.19 8.93 -29.28
C VAL A 178 6.41 7.46 -28.95
N LEU A 179 7.64 7.11 -28.60
CA LEU A 179 8.01 5.80 -28.10
C LEU A 179 8.02 5.82 -26.57
N PRO A 180 7.05 5.27 -25.87
CA PRO A 180 7.11 5.06 -24.45
C PRO A 180 7.95 3.81 -24.12
N ILE A 181 8.91 3.94 -23.24
CA ILE A 181 9.70 2.83 -22.71
C ILE A 181 9.47 2.79 -21.22
N THR A 182 8.82 1.75 -20.73
CA THR A 182 8.59 1.55 -19.29
C THR A 182 9.63 0.57 -18.76
N LEU A 183 10.42 1.02 -17.80
CA LEU A 183 11.34 0.19 -17.05
C LEU A 183 10.70 -0.12 -15.70
N ALA A 184 9.98 -1.22 -15.63
CA ALA A 184 9.35 -1.74 -14.42
C ALA A 184 9.80 -3.18 -14.17
N SER A 185 9.84 -3.57 -12.91
CA SER A 185 10.29 -4.93 -12.51
C SER A 185 9.33 -6.05 -12.96
N ASP A 186 8.14 -5.72 -13.42
CA ASP A 186 7.06 -6.65 -13.77
C ASP A 186 6.42 -6.39 -15.14
N SER A 187 7.15 -5.77 -16.06
CA SER A 187 6.75 -5.52 -17.46
C SER A 187 5.33 -4.94 -17.65
N GLN A 188 4.76 -4.30 -16.64
CA GLN A 188 3.48 -3.62 -16.81
C GLN A 188 3.70 -2.28 -17.50
N GLU A 189 2.98 -2.08 -18.59
CA GLU A 189 2.83 -0.77 -19.23
C GLU A 189 2.32 0.25 -18.20
N VAL A 190 2.60 1.52 -18.42
CA VAL A 190 1.92 2.61 -17.72
C VAL A 190 0.78 3.10 -18.65
N PRO A 191 -0.39 2.42 -18.63
CA PRO A 191 -1.47 2.68 -19.59
C PRO A 191 -1.95 4.10 -19.51
N GLU A 192 -1.91 4.70 -18.31
CA GLU A 192 -2.36 6.06 -18.06
C GLU A 192 -1.52 7.09 -18.82
N VAL A 193 -0.19 6.90 -18.87
CA VAL A 193 0.71 7.79 -19.63
C VAL A 193 0.46 7.63 -21.12
N ASN A 194 0.34 6.40 -21.61
CA ASN A 194 0.09 6.11 -23.00
C ASN A 194 -1.27 6.67 -23.47
N ASN A 195 -2.29 6.53 -22.64
CA ASN A 195 -3.62 7.09 -22.93
C ASN A 195 -3.60 8.60 -22.93
N ALA A 196 -2.96 9.25 -21.96
CA ALA A 196 -2.83 10.70 -21.93
C ALA A 196 -2.11 11.24 -23.17
N LEU A 197 -1.05 10.57 -23.64
CA LEU A 197 -0.36 10.96 -24.87
C LEU A 197 -1.29 10.86 -26.10
N ARG A 198 -2.08 9.77 -26.21
CA ARG A 198 -3.06 9.59 -27.30
C ARG A 198 -4.17 10.64 -27.26
N GLU A 199 -4.68 10.97 -26.06
CA GLU A 199 -5.68 12.04 -25.85
C GLU A 199 -5.17 13.41 -26.30
N HIS A 200 -3.86 13.64 -26.21
CA HIS A 200 -3.20 14.85 -26.69
C HIS A 200 -2.85 14.79 -28.21
N GLY A 201 -3.31 13.77 -28.91
CA GLY A 201 -3.15 13.63 -30.35
C GLY A 201 -1.79 13.07 -30.81
N TYR A 202 -1.02 12.48 -29.93
CA TYR A 202 0.24 11.82 -30.29
C TYR A 202 0.00 10.37 -30.73
N TYR A 203 0.77 9.92 -31.71
CA TYR A 203 0.83 8.51 -32.06
C TYR A 203 1.77 7.79 -31.09
N VAL A 204 1.21 6.86 -30.32
CA VAL A 204 1.93 6.10 -29.30
C VAL A 204 2.02 4.65 -29.75
N ASP A 205 3.21 4.19 -30.06
CA ASP A 205 3.44 2.76 -30.35
C ASP A 205 3.14 1.93 -29.10
N PRO A 206 2.58 0.71 -29.27
CA PRO A 206 2.39 -0.20 -28.16
C PRO A 206 3.74 -0.50 -27.51
N ALA A 207 3.71 -0.71 -26.19
CA ALA A 207 4.89 -0.89 -25.36
C ALA A 207 5.88 -1.89 -25.96
N TYR A 208 7.11 -1.46 -25.96
CA TYR A 208 8.23 -2.25 -26.44
C TYR A 208 8.89 -2.93 -25.24
N ASN A 209 9.18 -4.22 -25.35
CA ASN A 209 9.99 -4.91 -24.34
C ASN A 209 11.44 -4.35 -24.42
N PRO A 210 11.98 -3.77 -23.34
CA PRO A 210 13.33 -3.22 -23.36
C PRO A 210 14.41 -4.25 -23.71
N ASP A 211 14.16 -5.54 -23.52
CA ASP A 211 15.08 -6.62 -23.87
C ASP A 211 15.18 -6.86 -25.40
N ASP A 212 14.17 -6.44 -26.17
CA ASP A 212 14.14 -6.56 -27.64
C ASP A 212 14.77 -5.33 -28.34
N LEU A 213 15.13 -4.29 -27.60
CA LEU A 213 15.66 -3.06 -28.13
C LEU A 213 17.18 -3.09 -28.30
N ARG A 214 17.64 -3.31 -29.52
CA ARG A 214 18.83 -2.59 -30.01
C ARG A 214 18.44 -1.13 -30.16
N LEU A 215 18.50 -0.38 -29.05
CA LEU A 215 18.03 1.01 -28.91
C LEU A 215 18.60 1.98 -29.96
N SER A 216 19.72 1.64 -30.61
CA SER A 216 20.39 2.49 -31.58
C SER A 216 19.66 2.60 -32.93
N ASP A 217 19.00 1.56 -33.40
CA ASP A 217 18.56 1.50 -34.79
C ASP A 217 17.08 1.90 -34.99
N GLN A 218 16.27 1.97 -33.91
CA GLN A 218 14.83 2.26 -34.03
C GLN A 218 14.41 3.63 -33.47
N THR A 219 15.22 4.27 -32.65
CA THR A 219 14.87 5.57 -32.04
C THR A 219 14.80 6.71 -33.05
N PHE A 220 15.45 6.60 -34.21
CA PHE A 220 15.37 7.60 -35.30
C PHE A 220 13.99 7.68 -35.98
N ALA A 221 13.12 6.71 -35.74
CA ALA A 221 11.77 6.69 -36.30
C ALA A 221 10.74 7.46 -35.45
N TYR A 222 11.16 8.01 -34.31
CA TYR A 222 10.29 8.68 -33.34
C TYR A 222 10.69 10.13 -33.12
N ASP A 223 9.69 10.98 -32.96
CA ASP A 223 9.86 12.41 -32.66
C ASP A 223 10.24 12.63 -31.19
N ALA A 224 9.85 11.68 -30.31
CA ALA A 224 10.24 11.66 -28.91
C ALA A 224 10.31 10.25 -28.33
N VAL A 225 11.20 10.06 -27.38
CA VAL A 225 11.31 8.84 -26.56
C VAL A 225 11.04 9.21 -25.10
N LEU A 226 9.99 8.63 -24.52
CA LEU A 226 9.63 8.82 -23.11
C LEU A 226 10.03 7.58 -22.32
N ARG A 227 10.96 7.74 -21.38
CA ARG A 227 11.33 6.66 -20.46
C ARG A 227 10.64 6.85 -19.11
N THR A 228 9.84 5.89 -18.74
CA THR A 228 9.15 5.87 -17.44
C THR A 228 9.75 4.78 -16.54
N TYR A 229 9.92 5.11 -15.26
CA TYR A 229 10.40 4.19 -14.25
C TYR A 229 9.30 4.04 -13.20
N ALA A 230 8.80 2.82 -13.01
CA ALA A 230 7.95 2.52 -11.87
C ALA A 230 8.84 2.05 -10.72
N VAL A 231 8.89 2.84 -9.65
CA VAL A 231 9.57 2.48 -8.41
C VAL A 231 8.49 2.05 -7.41
N ARG A 232 8.60 0.84 -6.89
CA ARG A 232 7.75 0.33 -5.80
C ARG A 232 8.38 0.61 -4.45
#